data_a6fbd4024ee3c1d8dfb0070a98812a9c
#
_entry.id   a6fbd4024ee3c1d8dfb0070a98812a9c
#
_cell.length_a   1.000
_cell.length_b   1.000
_cell.length_c   1.000
_cell.angle_alpha   90.00
_cell.angle_beta   90.00
_cell.angle_gamma   90.00
#
_symmetry.space_group_name_H-M   'P 1'
#
loop_
_entity.id
_entity.type
_entity.pdbx_description
1 polymer ?
#
loop_
_entity_poly.entity_id
_entity_poly.type
_entity_poly.pdbx_seq_one_letter_code
_entity_poly.pdbx_strand_id
1 'polypeptide(L)'
;MPGTHTQGLVKKQTLTEAEANAIEQLITLCNYYEGLHMRLDVGVLRHGSGNETNDFLYYEDGILVGYLFVEGWGSRDRELTGMVHPDFRRRGIFRSLLTTAKEVCQQRNAQKLILVCEHFSQSGLAFVNALGAYHEYSEHEMVLGTFRERRNVYKGLHIRQANSSDLDAIVSVLATDSGNVESVNRWVAKLFEEPTSRFYLATLDQKPLGCLRLDFMSDQVGIYAFEVRLGYRGLGYGRQMLEEAIRAISAETQKRIMLDVETDNTNAIGLYLSCGFEIKTTYDYYGLIIS
;
A
#
# COMPACT_ATOMS: atom_id res chain seq x y z
N MET A 1 -39.59 15.74 -15.27
CA MET A 1 -39.25 14.35 -14.91
C MET A 1 -38.44 14.42 -13.64
N PRO A 2 -38.84 13.85 -12.51
CA PRO A 2 -37.92 13.73 -11.37
C PRO A 2 -36.80 12.81 -11.83
N GLY A 3 -35.57 13.31 -11.77
CA GLY A 3 -34.38 12.52 -12.08
C GLY A 3 -34.35 11.30 -11.15
N THR A 4 -34.16 10.11 -11.69
CA THR A 4 -33.91 8.90 -10.91
C THR A 4 -32.59 9.08 -10.17
N HIS A 5 -32.67 9.50 -8.90
CA HIS A 5 -31.49 9.56 -8.05
C HIS A 5 -30.94 8.13 -7.89
N THR A 6 -29.62 7.99 -8.04
CA THR A 6 -28.96 6.69 -7.77
C THR A 6 -29.21 6.31 -6.33
N GLN A 7 -29.66 5.08 -6.09
CA GLN A 7 -30.03 4.57 -4.78
C GLN A 7 -29.45 3.18 -4.56
N GLY A 8 -28.95 2.89 -3.36
CA GLY A 8 -28.42 1.60 -2.94
C GLY A 8 -27.01 1.32 -3.44
N LEU A 9 -26.65 0.04 -3.52
CA LEU A 9 -25.30 -0.43 -3.83
C LEU A 9 -25.08 -0.51 -5.35
N VAL A 10 -23.96 0.05 -5.80
CA VAL A 10 -23.48 0.04 -7.19
C VAL A 10 -22.08 -0.55 -7.24
N LYS A 11 -21.83 -1.47 -8.19
CA LYS A 11 -20.53 -2.08 -8.46
C LYS A 11 -19.90 -1.44 -9.68
N LYS A 12 -18.59 -1.12 -9.63
CA LYS A 12 -17.86 -0.48 -10.71
C LYS A 12 -16.56 -1.22 -11.04
N GLN A 13 -16.21 -1.21 -12.32
CA GLN A 13 -14.89 -1.60 -12.83
C GLN A 13 -14.02 -0.37 -13.07
N THR A 14 -14.67 0.75 -13.40
CA THR A 14 -14.02 2.03 -13.63
C THR A 14 -14.92 3.13 -13.07
N LEU A 15 -14.32 4.05 -12.35
CA LEU A 15 -14.99 5.22 -11.80
C LEU A 15 -15.03 6.36 -12.84
N THR A 16 -16.13 7.09 -12.86
CA THR A 16 -16.19 8.40 -13.52
C THR A 16 -15.46 9.44 -12.67
N GLU A 17 -15.04 10.55 -13.28
CA GLU A 17 -14.42 11.67 -12.55
C GLU A 17 -15.32 12.20 -11.42
N ALA A 18 -16.63 12.25 -11.64
CA ALA A 18 -17.60 12.67 -10.63
C ALA A 18 -17.66 11.68 -9.43
N GLU A 19 -17.60 10.39 -9.70
CA GLU A 19 -17.55 9.35 -8.64
C GLU A 19 -16.24 9.41 -7.87
N ALA A 20 -15.09 9.56 -8.55
CA ALA A 20 -13.79 9.71 -7.89
C ALA A 20 -13.76 10.94 -6.98
N ASN A 21 -14.28 12.08 -7.44
CA ASN A 21 -14.39 13.30 -6.64
C ASN A 21 -15.34 13.12 -5.43
N ALA A 22 -16.45 12.40 -5.59
CA ALA A 22 -17.36 12.10 -4.49
C ALA A 22 -16.70 11.19 -3.43
N ILE A 23 -15.90 10.21 -3.87
CA ILE A 23 -15.12 9.33 -2.98
C ILE A 23 -14.08 10.17 -2.21
N GLU A 24 -13.36 11.06 -2.88
CA GLU A 24 -12.37 11.95 -2.25
C GLU A 24 -12.99 12.85 -1.18
N GLN A 25 -14.17 13.39 -1.45
CA GLN A 25 -14.93 14.17 -0.47
C GLN A 25 -15.34 13.31 0.73
N LEU A 26 -15.78 12.09 0.51
CA LEU A 26 -16.16 11.15 1.57
C LEU A 26 -14.94 10.74 2.42
N ILE A 27 -13.76 10.50 1.81
CA ILE A 27 -12.49 10.24 2.50
C ILE A 27 -12.15 11.43 3.40
N THR A 28 -12.16 12.64 2.84
CA THR A 28 -11.83 13.87 3.57
C THR A 28 -12.73 14.06 4.79
N LEU A 29 -14.03 13.84 4.60
CA LEU A 29 -15.01 13.96 5.68
C LEU A 29 -14.81 12.91 6.77
N CYS A 30 -14.60 11.65 6.39
CA CYS A 30 -14.40 10.56 7.35
C CYS A 30 -13.09 10.73 8.13
N ASN A 31 -12.00 11.14 7.43
CA ASN A 31 -10.73 11.44 8.07
C ASN A 31 -10.85 12.59 9.09
N TYR A 32 -11.53 13.67 8.69
CA TYR A 32 -11.75 14.81 9.59
C TYR A 32 -12.58 14.43 10.82
N TYR A 33 -13.61 13.60 10.63
CA TYR A 33 -14.54 13.23 11.70
C TYR A 33 -13.89 12.44 12.85
N GLU A 34 -12.98 11.53 12.54
CA GLU A 34 -12.27 10.70 13.55
C GLU A 34 -10.78 11.06 13.71
N GLY A 35 -10.27 12.05 12.98
CA GLY A 35 -8.85 12.42 13.00
C GLY A 35 -7.94 11.39 12.37
N LEU A 36 -8.40 10.75 11.30
CA LEU A 36 -7.74 9.62 10.64
C LEU A 36 -6.94 10.03 9.39
N HIS A 37 -6.16 9.07 8.90
CA HIS A 37 -5.47 9.09 7.62
C HIS A 37 -5.72 7.77 6.90
N MET A 38 -6.89 7.61 6.27
CA MET A 38 -7.23 6.36 5.58
C MET A 38 -6.31 6.09 4.38
N ARG A 39 -5.91 4.83 4.23
CA ARG A 39 -5.06 4.35 3.14
C ARG A 39 -5.89 4.15 1.86
N LEU A 40 -6.19 5.25 1.18
CA LEU A 40 -6.85 5.24 -0.14
C LEU A 40 -6.18 6.28 -1.03
N ASP A 41 -5.46 5.81 -2.05
CA ASP A 41 -4.86 6.69 -3.05
C ASP A 41 -5.88 6.98 -4.16
N VAL A 42 -6.36 8.23 -4.18
CA VAL A 42 -7.30 8.71 -5.19
C VAL A 42 -6.70 8.67 -6.60
N GLY A 43 -5.38 8.77 -6.73
CA GLY A 43 -4.67 8.60 -7.99
C GLY A 43 -4.86 7.19 -8.56
N VAL A 44 -4.73 6.16 -7.72
CA VAL A 44 -5.00 4.76 -8.09
C VAL A 44 -6.45 4.58 -8.49
N LEU A 45 -7.39 5.16 -7.76
CA LEU A 45 -8.82 5.08 -8.07
C LEU A 45 -9.16 5.68 -9.44
N ARG A 46 -8.51 6.77 -9.85
CA ARG A 46 -8.72 7.43 -11.14
C ARG A 46 -8.17 6.66 -12.33
N HIS A 47 -7.12 5.88 -12.16
CA HIS A 47 -6.54 5.06 -13.24
C HIS A 47 -7.30 3.76 -13.48
N GLY A 48 -8.21 3.40 -12.57
CA GLY A 48 -9.05 2.21 -12.65
C GLY A 48 -8.30 0.90 -12.40
N SER A 49 -9.05 -0.11 -11.99
CA SER A 49 -8.53 -1.46 -11.71
C SER A 49 -8.57 -2.41 -12.91
N GLY A 50 -8.62 -1.86 -14.12
CA GLY A 50 -8.72 -2.64 -15.36
C GLY A 50 -10.13 -3.21 -15.57
N ASN A 51 -10.22 -4.51 -15.91
CA ASN A 51 -11.50 -5.16 -16.23
C ASN A 51 -12.17 -5.80 -14.99
N GLU A 52 -11.69 -5.56 -13.79
CA GLU A 52 -12.20 -6.15 -12.57
C GLU A 52 -13.14 -5.19 -11.81
N THR A 53 -14.18 -5.74 -11.19
CA THR A 53 -15.07 -4.97 -10.30
C THR A 53 -14.41 -4.85 -8.93
N ASN A 54 -13.78 -3.72 -8.66
CA ASN A 54 -13.06 -3.48 -7.41
C ASN A 54 -13.66 -2.35 -6.58
N ASP A 55 -14.59 -1.58 -7.16
CA ASP A 55 -15.19 -0.43 -6.53
C ASP A 55 -16.67 -0.70 -6.21
N PHE A 56 -17.03 -0.53 -4.93
CA PHE A 56 -18.38 -0.72 -4.41
C PHE A 56 -18.85 0.59 -3.77
N LEU A 57 -19.87 1.20 -4.35
CA LEU A 57 -20.41 2.48 -3.94
C LEU A 57 -21.81 2.27 -3.37
N TYR A 58 -22.15 3.01 -2.32
CA TYR A 58 -23.50 2.99 -1.74
C TYR A 58 -24.08 4.40 -1.71
N TYR A 59 -25.25 4.55 -2.31
CA TYR A 59 -25.94 5.83 -2.44
C TYR A 59 -27.24 5.86 -1.64
N GLU A 60 -27.49 6.99 -0.96
CA GLU A 60 -28.82 7.36 -0.45
C GLU A 60 -29.23 8.71 -1.01
N ASP A 61 -30.39 8.78 -1.63
CA ASP A 61 -30.96 10.00 -2.26
C ASP A 61 -29.99 10.67 -3.24
N GLY A 62 -29.21 9.88 -3.97
CA GLY A 62 -28.21 10.36 -4.93
C GLY A 62 -26.89 10.82 -4.31
N ILE A 63 -26.73 10.76 -2.98
CA ILE A 63 -25.51 11.13 -2.26
C ILE A 63 -24.69 9.85 -2.02
N LEU A 64 -23.38 9.88 -2.32
CA LEU A 64 -22.47 8.80 -1.97
C LEU A 64 -22.24 8.78 -0.45
N VAL A 65 -22.74 7.74 0.22
CA VAL A 65 -22.65 7.61 1.68
C VAL A 65 -21.80 6.44 2.16
N GLY A 66 -21.39 5.56 1.24
CA GLY A 66 -20.51 4.44 1.55
C GLY A 66 -19.65 4.05 0.37
N TYR A 67 -18.42 3.65 0.63
CA TYR A 67 -17.48 3.18 -0.37
C TYR A 67 -16.62 2.05 0.20
N LEU A 68 -16.33 1.06 -0.65
CA LEU A 68 -15.38 -0.01 -0.38
C LEU A 68 -14.60 -0.30 -1.64
N PHE A 69 -13.28 -0.37 -1.52
CA PHE A 69 -12.33 -0.73 -2.55
C PHE A 69 -11.70 -2.08 -2.23
N VAL A 70 -11.55 -2.90 -3.27
CA VAL A 70 -10.87 -4.20 -3.21
C VAL A 70 -9.58 -4.12 -3.98
N GLU A 71 -8.47 -4.26 -3.29
CA GLU A 71 -7.14 -4.33 -3.87
C GLU A 71 -6.66 -5.79 -3.94
N GLY A 72 -5.97 -6.15 -5.02
CA GLY A 72 -5.44 -7.50 -5.11
C GLY A 72 -4.49 -7.69 -6.28
N TRP A 73 -3.22 -7.83 -5.96
CA TRP A 73 -2.11 -8.00 -6.91
C TRP A 73 -1.90 -9.48 -7.27
N GLY A 74 -2.96 -10.17 -7.73
CA GLY A 74 -2.85 -11.56 -8.20
C GLY A 74 -2.66 -12.60 -7.10
N SER A 75 -2.76 -12.24 -5.81
CA SER A 75 -2.75 -13.17 -4.68
C SER A 75 -4.13 -13.80 -4.45
N ARG A 76 -4.20 -14.86 -3.63
CA ARG A 76 -5.48 -15.42 -3.16
C ARG A 76 -6.12 -14.60 -2.04
N ASP A 77 -5.38 -13.66 -1.50
CA ASP A 77 -5.84 -12.70 -0.51
C ASP A 77 -6.23 -11.41 -1.20
N ARG A 78 -7.21 -10.70 -0.66
CA ARG A 78 -7.68 -9.40 -1.16
C ARG A 78 -7.72 -8.41 -0.03
N GLU A 79 -7.05 -7.29 -0.20
CA GLU A 79 -7.11 -6.18 0.75
C GLU A 79 -8.35 -5.33 0.48
N LEU A 80 -8.99 -4.90 1.55
CA LEU A 80 -10.19 -4.09 1.52
C LEU A 80 -10.01 -2.85 2.36
N THR A 81 -10.25 -1.70 1.75
CA THR A 81 -10.33 -0.42 2.46
C THR A 81 -11.66 0.25 2.14
N GLY A 82 -12.29 0.86 3.13
CA GLY A 82 -13.56 1.52 2.86
C GLY A 82 -14.11 2.28 4.06
N MET A 83 -15.23 2.98 3.82
CA MET A 83 -15.81 3.88 4.79
C MET A 83 -17.31 4.05 4.61
N VAL A 84 -17.94 4.60 5.64
CA VAL A 84 -19.32 5.09 5.60
C VAL A 84 -19.37 6.47 6.22
N HIS A 85 -20.08 7.37 5.54
CA HIS A 85 -20.36 8.73 6.04
C HIS A 85 -20.84 8.68 7.50
N PRO A 86 -20.31 9.46 8.41
CA PRO A 86 -20.61 9.39 9.85
C PRO A 86 -22.11 9.34 10.18
N ASP A 87 -22.92 10.19 9.56
CA ASP A 87 -24.36 10.29 9.81
C ASP A 87 -25.16 9.08 9.29
N PHE A 88 -24.55 8.24 8.45
CA PHE A 88 -25.18 7.05 7.86
C PHE A 88 -24.64 5.74 8.46
N ARG A 89 -23.75 5.81 9.43
CA ARG A 89 -23.23 4.64 10.15
C ARG A 89 -24.30 3.92 10.95
N ARG A 90 -24.06 2.65 11.30
CA ARG A 90 -24.95 1.76 12.06
C ARG A 90 -26.27 1.41 11.37
N ARG A 91 -26.40 1.67 10.05
CA ARG A 91 -27.54 1.31 9.20
C ARG A 91 -27.29 0.07 8.33
N GLY A 92 -26.18 -0.67 8.56
CA GLY A 92 -25.85 -1.87 7.80
C GLY A 92 -25.15 -1.63 6.44
N ILE A 93 -24.89 -0.37 6.07
CA ILE A 93 -24.32 -0.01 4.75
C ILE A 93 -22.99 -0.70 4.51
N PHE A 94 -22.02 -0.59 5.43
CA PHE A 94 -20.71 -1.23 5.25
C PHE A 94 -20.81 -2.77 5.21
N ARG A 95 -21.74 -3.36 5.97
CA ARG A 95 -21.99 -4.80 5.91
C ARG A 95 -22.52 -5.24 4.54
N SER A 96 -23.40 -4.44 3.92
CA SER A 96 -23.89 -4.68 2.57
C SER A 96 -22.77 -4.59 1.53
N LEU A 97 -21.93 -3.56 1.61
CA LEU A 97 -20.73 -3.40 0.76
C LEU A 97 -19.82 -4.62 0.89
N LEU A 98 -19.45 -4.99 2.13
CA LEU A 98 -18.56 -6.11 2.39
C LEU A 98 -19.14 -7.46 1.91
N THR A 99 -20.43 -7.70 2.11
CA THR A 99 -21.09 -8.94 1.65
C THR A 99 -20.98 -9.06 0.13
N THR A 100 -21.26 -7.97 -0.59
CA THR A 100 -21.18 -7.95 -2.06
C THR A 100 -19.74 -8.09 -2.56
N ALA A 101 -18.79 -7.42 -1.91
CA ALA A 101 -17.36 -7.54 -2.23
C ALA A 101 -16.87 -8.98 -1.98
N LYS A 102 -17.26 -9.60 -0.88
CA LYS A 102 -16.96 -10.99 -0.54
C LYS A 102 -17.41 -11.95 -1.64
N GLU A 103 -18.66 -11.82 -2.12
CA GLU A 103 -19.19 -12.65 -3.21
C GLU A 103 -18.36 -12.52 -4.49
N VAL A 104 -17.96 -11.28 -4.86
CA VAL A 104 -17.11 -11.02 -6.02
C VAL A 104 -15.73 -11.63 -5.83
N CYS A 105 -15.13 -11.50 -4.64
CA CYS A 105 -13.84 -12.08 -4.32
C CYS A 105 -13.87 -13.62 -4.35
N GLN A 106 -14.93 -14.25 -3.84
CA GLN A 106 -15.11 -15.70 -3.90
C GLN A 106 -15.19 -16.21 -5.35
N GLN A 107 -15.90 -15.49 -6.24
CA GLN A 107 -15.94 -15.82 -7.68
C GLN A 107 -14.56 -15.76 -8.35
N ARG A 108 -13.63 -15.01 -7.77
CA ARG A 108 -12.21 -14.90 -8.20
C ARG A 108 -11.29 -15.86 -7.46
N ASN A 109 -11.83 -16.85 -6.76
CA ASN A 109 -11.07 -17.83 -5.97
C ASN A 109 -10.23 -17.20 -4.85
N ALA A 110 -10.61 -16.05 -4.32
CA ALA A 110 -10.00 -15.50 -3.11
C ALA A 110 -10.35 -16.38 -1.91
N GLN A 111 -9.38 -16.58 -1.03
CA GLN A 111 -9.53 -17.44 0.16
C GLN A 111 -9.70 -16.62 1.42
N LYS A 112 -9.15 -15.40 1.42
CA LYS A 112 -9.12 -14.50 2.56
C LYS A 112 -9.34 -13.06 2.11
N LEU A 113 -10.07 -12.31 2.91
CA LEU A 113 -10.12 -10.85 2.86
C LEU A 113 -9.27 -10.29 3.99
N ILE A 114 -8.53 -9.24 3.69
CA ILE A 114 -7.73 -8.48 4.66
C ILE A 114 -8.36 -7.09 4.75
N LEU A 115 -8.97 -6.80 5.88
CA LEU A 115 -9.55 -5.48 6.12
C LEU A 115 -8.48 -4.57 6.69
N VAL A 116 -8.15 -3.49 5.98
CA VAL A 116 -7.19 -2.48 6.42
C VAL A 116 -7.92 -1.44 7.25
N CYS A 117 -7.48 -1.25 8.48
CA CYS A 117 -8.08 -0.33 9.44
C CYS A 117 -7.00 0.56 10.04
N GLU A 118 -7.16 1.87 10.01
CA GLU A 118 -6.26 2.72 10.77
C GLU A 118 -6.40 2.43 12.27
N HIS A 119 -5.26 2.34 12.96
CA HIS A 119 -5.14 1.90 14.35
C HIS A 119 -6.05 2.67 15.32
N PHE A 120 -6.28 3.95 15.09
CA PHE A 120 -7.11 4.79 15.93
C PHE A 120 -8.58 4.89 15.49
N SER A 121 -8.98 4.21 14.40
CA SER A 121 -10.36 4.22 13.94
C SER A 121 -11.27 3.42 14.88
N GLN A 122 -12.00 4.12 15.74
CA GLN A 122 -12.95 3.49 16.67
C GLN A 122 -14.08 2.76 15.93
N SER A 123 -14.58 3.37 14.84
CA SER A 123 -15.64 2.76 14.05
C SER A 123 -15.17 1.53 13.27
N GLY A 124 -13.94 1.56 12.73
CA GLY A 124 -13.29 0.45 12.05
C GLY A 124 -13.04 -0.72 13.01
N LEU A 125 -12.39 -0.48 14.15
CA LEU A 125 -12.12 -1.48 15.18
C LEU A 125 -13.40 -2.14 15.69
N ALA A 126 -14.45 -1.36 15.95
CA ALA A 126 -15.75 -1.91 16.36
C ALA A 126 -16.35 -2.82 15.27
N PHE A 127 -16.15 -2.48 14.00
CA PHE A 127 -16.67 -3.26 12.89
C PHE A 127 -15.91 -4.59 12.71
N VAL A 128 -14.57 -4.57 12.66
CA VAL A 128 -13.76 -5.80 12.49
C VAL A 128 -13.95 -6.77 13.65
N ASN A 129 -14.07 -6.26 14.88
CA ASN A 129 -14.40 -7.06 16.06
C ASN A 129 -15.79 -7.72 15.95
N ALA A 130 -16.80 -6.97 15.47
CA ALA A 130 -18.16 -7.49 15.27
C ALA A 130 -18.26 -8.52 14.14
N LEU A 131 -17.28 -8.58 13.24
CA LEU A 131 -17.15 -9.62 12.20
C LEU A 131 -16.45 -10.88 12.71
N GLY A 132 -15.73 -10.81 13.84
CA GLY A 132 -14.83 -11.87 14.30
C GLY A 132 -13.59 -12.01 13.41
N ALA A 133 -13.18 -10.93 12.73
CA ALA A 133 -11.92 -10.90 12.00
C ALA A 133 -10.75 -10.92 12.99
N TYR A 134 -9.68 -11.62 12.64
CA TYR A 134 -8.50 -11.74 13.50
C TYR A 134 -7.40 -10.78 13.04
N HIS A 135 -6.69 -10.17 14.00
CA HIS A 135 -5.54 -9.33 13.69
C HIS A 135 -4.40 -10.19 13.12
N GLU A 136 -3.85 -9.81 11.99
CA GLU A 136 -2.70 -10.49 11.35
C GLU A 136 -1.39 -9.78 11.67
N TYR A 137 -1.29 -8.51 11.30
CA TYR A 137 -0.12 -7.67 11.52
C TYR A 137 -0.51 -6.18 11.51
N SER A 138 0.44 -5.33 11.84
CA SER A 138 0.29 -3.88 11.73
C SER A 138 1.50 -3.28 11.04
N GLU A 139 1.28 -2.19 10.28
CA GLU A 139 2.34 -1.43 9.62
C GLU A 139 2.30 0.03 10.03
N HIS A 140 3.49 0.62 10.19
CA HIS A 140 3.65 2.06 10.24
C HIS A 140 3.84 2.62 8.85
N GLU A 141 3.01 3.59 8.46
CA GLU A 141 3.37 4.53 7.39
C GLU A 141 4.36 5.53 7.97
N MET A 142 5.56 5.61 7.37
CA MET A 142 6.58 6.56 7.76
C MET A 142 6.87 7.54 6.63
N VAL A 143 7.03 8.81 6.98
CA VAL A 143 7.30 9.89 6.03
C VAL A 143 8.63 10.55 6.37
N LEU A 144 9.42 10.86 5.35
CA LEU A 144 10.68 11.57 5.57
C LEU A 144 10.39 13.02 6.00
N GLY A 145 10.84 13.35 7.19
CA GLY A 145 10.92 14.71 7.70
C GLY A 145 12.26 15.37 7.31
N THR A 146 13.10 15.65 8.28
CA THR A 146 14.43 16.19 8.01
C THR A 146 15.42 15.08 7.73
N PHE A 147 15.95 15.02 6.51
CA PHE A 147 16.95 14.01 6.13
C PHE A 147 18.22 14.13 6.98
N ARG A 148 18.63 13.02 7.59
CA ARG A 148 19.81 12.90 8.46
C ARG A 148 20.86 11.98 7.83
N GLU A 149 21.67 12.55 6.95
CA GLU A 149 22.73 11.84 6.24
C GLU A 149 23.94 11.59 7.13
N ARG A 150 24.57 10.40 7.05
CA ARG A 150 25.83 10.08 7.77
C ARG A 150 27.06 10.04 6.87
N ARG A 151 26.91 10.07 5.56
CA ARG A 151 28.01 10.05 4.57
C ARG A 151 29.05 8.94 4.77
N ASN A 152 28.63 7.79 5.27
CA ASN A 152 29.53 6.64 5.35
C ASN A 152 29.68 6.03 3.95
N VAL A 153 30.92 5.87 3.50
CA VAL A 153 31.23 5.24 2.20
C VAL A 153 31.88 3.89 2.47
N TYR A 154 31.24 2.83 2.00
CA TYR A 154 31.78 1.47 2.10
C TYR A 154 32.53 1.11 0.82
N LYS A 155 33.81 0.76 0.97
CA LYS A 155 34.66 0.37 -0.16
C LYS A 155 34.09 -0.87 -0.84
N GLY A 156 33.97 -0.83 -2.18
CA GLY A 156 33.44 -1.94 -2.99
C GLY A 156 31.91 -1.99 -3.07
N LEU A 157 31.17 -1.17 -2.30
CA LEU A 157 29.73 -1.07 -2.42
C LEU A 157 29.37 -0.15 -3.61
N HIS A 158 28.57 -0.68 -4.53
CA HIS A 158 28.00 0.04 -5.66
C HIS A 158 26.50 -0.02 -5.61
N ILE A 159 25.84 1.13 -5.66
CA ILE A 159 24.39 1.28 -5.69
C ILE A 159 24.03 2.03 -6.97
N ARG A 160 23.14 1.47 -7.77
CA ARG A 160 22.70 2.08 -9.01
C ARG A 160 21.25 1.72 -9.33
N GLN A 161 20.63 2.51 -10.16
CA GLN A 161 19.37 2.11 -10.77
C GLN A 161 19.58 0.83 -11.58
N ALA A 162 18.68 -0.12 -11.41
CA ALA A 162 18.67 -1.40 -12.12
C ALA A 162 17.98 -1.27 -13.47
N ASN A 163 18.26 -2.22 -14.35
CA ASN A 163 17.56 -2.39 -15.64
C ASN A 163 17.11 -3.85 -15.78
N SER A 164 16.43 -4.19 -16.88
CA SER A 164 15.87 -5.53 -17.09
C SER A 164 16.91 -6.67 -17.08
N SER A 165 18.18 -6.39 -17.36
CA SER A 165 19.24 -7.41 -17.26
C SER A 165 19.62 -7.76 -15.80
N ASP A 166 19.17 -6.98 -14.84
CA ASP A 166 19.37 -7.21 -13.41
C ASP A 166 18.26 -8.05 -12.76
N LEU A 167 17.25 -8.49 -13.54
CA LEU A 167 16.09 -9.23 -13.04
C LEU A 167 16.49 -10.38 -12.11
N ASP A 168 17.38 -11.26 -12.57
CA ASP A 168 17.81 -12.42 -11.78
C ASP A 168 18.53 -12.01 -10.49
N ALA A 169 19.31 -10.94 -10.53
CA ALA A 169 20.00 -10.41 -9.36
C ALA A 169 19.00 -9.90 -8.31
N ILE A 170 18.01 -9.13 -8.72
CA ILE A 170 16.93 -8.62 -7.83
C ILE A 170 16.11 -9.77 -7.27
N VAL A 171 15.67 -10.70 -8.14
CA VAL A 171 14.93 -11.90 -7.72
C VAL A 171 15.72 -12.71 -6.72
N SER A 172 17.04 -12.86 -6.91
CA SER A 172 17.90 -13.57 -5.97
C SER A 172 18.02 -12.91 -4.59
N VAL A 173 17.79 -11.61 -4.49
CA VAL A 173 17.73 -10.88 -3.21
C VAL A 173 16.36 -11.08 -2.57
N LEU A 174 15.26 -10.80 -3.30
CA LEU A 174 13.90 -10.79 -2.77
C LEU A 174 13.34 -12.19 -2.48
N ALA A 175 13.75 -13.21 -3.23
CA ALA A 175 13.27 -14.57 -3.03
C ALA A 175 13.95 -15.31 -1.87
N THR A 176 14.97 -14.71 -1.24
CA THR A 176 15.73 -15.36 -0.16
C THR A 176 14.83 -15.77 1.00
N ASP A 177 13.88 -14.94 1.38
CA ASP A 177 13.00 -15.16 2.54
C ASP A 177 11.62 -15.74 2.11
N SER A 178 11.18 -15.57 0.86
CA SER A 178 9.84 -16.00 0.37
C SER A 178 9.78 -17.44 -0.10
N GLY A 179 10.90 -18.05 -0.48
CA GLY A 179 10.97 -19.41 -1.03
C GLY A 179 10.28 -19.63 -2.40
N ASN A 180 9.57 -18.61 -2.94
CA ASN A 180 8.82 -18.71 -4.19
C ASN A 180 9.45 -17.85 -5.30
N VAL A 181 10.56 -18.33 -5.83
CA VAL A 181 11.36 -17.66 -6.88
C VAL A 181 10.53 -17.31 -8.12
N GLU A 182 9.65 -18.22 -8.57
CA GLU A 182 8.87 -18.02 -9.80
C GLU A 182 7.84 -16.88 -9.64
N SER A 183 7.17 -16.81 -8.50
CA SER A 183 6.22 -15.73 -8.21
C SER A 183 6.92 -14.38 -8.12
N VAL A 184 8.05 -14.32 -7.40
CA VAL A 184 8.87 -13.10 -7.29
C VAL A 184 9.38 -12.68 -8.66
N ASN A 185 9.85 -13.62 -9.49
CA ASN A 185 10.34 -13.32 -10.85
C ASN A 185 9.24 -12.65 -11.69
N ARG A 186 8.03 -13.24 -11.76
CA ARG A 186 6.91 -12.68 -12.52
C ARG A 186 6.51 -11.29 -12.01
N TRP A 187 6.50 -11.11 -10.71
CA TRP A 187 6.15 -9.84 -10.09
C TRP A 187 7.19 -8.74 -10.40
N VAL A 188 8.50 -9.03 -10.23
CA VAL A 188 9.58 -8.08 -10.54
C VAL A 188 9.62 -7.76 -12.03
N ALA A 189 9.47 -8.78 -12.92
CA ALA A 189 9.45 -8.57 -14.37
C ALA A 189 8.32 -7.59 -14.78
N LYS A 190 7.11 -7.76 -14.22
CA LYS A 190 6.00 -6.83 -14.47
C LYS A 190 6.32 -5.40 -14.02
N LEU A 191 6.95 -5.25 -12.86
CA LEU A 191 7.29 -3.93 -12.31
C LEU A 191 8.38 -3.21 -13.10
N PHE A 192 9.24 -3.93 -13.83
CA PHE A 192 10.18 -3.31 -14.77
C PHE A 192 9.49 -2.69 -16.00
N GLU A 193 8.26 -3.10 -16.31
CA GLU A 193 7.45 -2.55 -17.40
C GLU A 193 6.67 -1.30 -16.95
N GLU A 194 6.55 -1.05 -15.64
CA GLU A 194 5.81 0.09 -15.09
C GLU A 194 6.67 1.38 -15.12
N PRO A 195 6.25 2.42 -15.86
CA PRO A 195 7.07 3.64 -16.04
C PRO A 195 7.35 4.40 -14.73
N THR A 196 6.47 4.24 -13.75
CA THR A 196 6.56 4.90 -12.44
C THR A 196 7.39 4.14 -11.43
N SER A 197 7.80 2.90 -11.75
CA SER A 197 8.53 2.01 -10.85
C SER A 197 9.99 1.90 -11.25
N ARG A 198 10.91 2.04 -10.29
CA ARG A 198 12.37 1.95 -10.52
C ARG A 198 13.03 1.13 -9.45
N PHE A 199 13.69 0.04 -9.85
CA PHE A 199 14.53 -0.72 -8.94
C PHE A 199 15.93 -0.12 -8.82
N TYR A 200 16.49 -0.21 -7.63
CA TYR A 200 17.90 0.04 -7.33
C TYR A 200 18.52 -1.26 -6.83
N LEU A 201 19.70 -1.58 -7.37
CA LEU A 201 20.48 -2.76 -7.00
C LEU A 201 21.77 -2.31 -6.29
N ALA A 202 22.03 -2.91 -5.15
CA ALA A 202 23.28 -2.77 -4.42
C ALA A 202 24.13 -4.03 -4.59
N THR A 203 25.41 -3.84 -4.97
CA THR A 203 26.40 -4.93 -5.10
C THR A 203 27.61 -4.62 -4.25
N LEU A 204 28.20 -5.64 -3.65
CA LEU A 204 29.51 -5.60 -2.99
C LEU A 204 30.44 -6.56 -3.73
N ASP A 205 31.57 -6.03 -4.24
CA ASP A 205 32.50 -6.81 -5.08
C ASP A 205 31.77 -7.58 -6.18
N GLN A 206 30.87 -6.89 -6.89
CA GLN A 206 29.99 -7.38 -7.96
C GLN A 206 28.94 -8.43 -7.56
N LYS A 207 28.82 -8.78 -6.27
CA LYS A 207 27.79 -9.71 -5.78
C LYS A 207 26.57 -8.94 -5.31
N PRO A 208 25.34 -9.29 -5.73
CA PRO A 208 24.12 -8.68 -5.25
C PRO A 208 23.99 -8.84 -3.73
N LEU A 209 23.86 -7.74 -3.00
CA LEU A 209 23.68 -7.74 -1.55
C LEU A 209 22.34 -7.20 -1.09
N GLY A 210 21.69 -6.37 -1.90
CA GLY A 210 20.41 -5.77 -1.55
C GLY A 210 19.76 -5.07 -2.73
N CYS A 211 18.48 -4.76 -2.58
CA CYS A 211 17.74 -3.95 -3.54
C CYS A 211 16.68 -3.10 -2.83
N LEU A 212 16.15 -2.13 -3.54
CA LEU A 212 14.95 -1.39 -3.17
C LEU A 212 14.23 -0.95 -4.45
N ARG A 213 12.95 -0.63 -4.32
CA ARG A 213 12.12 -0.10 -5.39
C ARG A 213 11.58 1.27 -5.00
N LEU A 214 11.56 2.19 -5.95
CA LEU A 214 10.93 3.51 -5.85
C LEU A 214 9.72 3.54 -6.76
N ASP A 215 8.56 3.91 -6.22
CA ASP A 215 7.35 4.15 -6.99
C ASP A 215 7.01 5.64 -6.96
N PHE A 216 6.99 6.26 -8.14
CA PHE A 216 6.72 7.68 -8.31
C PHE A 216 5.22 7.89 -8.53
N MET A 217 4.51 8.26 -7.47
CA MET A 217 3.08 8.58 -7.49
C MET A 217 2.85 10.07 -7.80
N SER A 218 1.60 10.52 -7.82
CA SER A 218 1.23 11.89 -8.15
C SER A 218 1.83 12.92 -7.19
N ASP A 219 1.78 12.68 -5.88
CA ASP A 219 2.15 13.61 -4.81
C ASP A 219 3.30 13.11 -3.91
N GLN A 220 3.70 11.84 -4.07
CA GLN A 220 4.71 11.20 -3.23
C GLN A 220 5.57 10.20 -3.99
N VAL A 221 6.67 9.78 -3.37
CA VAL A 221 7.51 8.66 -3.83
C VAL A 221 7.59 7.64 -2.70
N GLY A 222 7.13 6.43 -2.98
CA GLY A 222 7.19 5.31 -2.05
C GLY A 222 8.49 4.52 -2.20
N ILE A 223 9.06 4.09 -1.07
CA ILE A 223 10.20 3.17 -1.02
C ILE A 223 9.68 1.79 -0.63
N TYR A 224 9.79 0.82 -1.54
CA TYR A 224 9.26 -0.54 -1.37
C TYR A 224 10.33 -1.59 -1.64
N ALA A 225 10.04 -2.85 -1.36
CA ALA A 225 10.92 -3.99 -1.61
C ALA A 225 12.37 -3.74 -1.16
N PHE A 226 12.52 -3.04 -0.02
CA PHE A 226 13.81 -2.68 0.53
C PHE A 226 14.38 -3.88 1.31
N GLU A 227 15.31 -4.58 0.68
CA GLU A 227 15.87 -5.80 1.21
C GLU A 227 17.40 -5.76 1.21
N VAL A 228 18.00 -6.24 2.30
CA VAL A 228 19.44 -6.53 2.41
C VAL A 228 19.59 -7.98 2.82
N ARG A 229 20.37 -8.76 2.07
CA ARG A 229 20.62 -10.17 2.37
C ARG A 229 21.12 -10.37 3.80
N LEU A 230 20.65 -11.42 4.44
CA LEU A 230 20.86 -11.70 5.86
C LEU A 230 22.33 -11.58 6.30
N GLY A 231 23.27 -12.12 5.53
CA GLY A 231 24.72 -12.05 5.84
C GLY A 231 25.35 -10.65 5.76
N TYR A 232 24.60 -9.64 5.26
CA TYR A 232 25.07 -8.26 5.12
C TYR A 232 24.27 -7.28 5.98
N ARG A 233 23.25 -7.74 6.73
CA ARG A 233 22.47 -6.92 7.65
C ARG A 233 23.32 -6.48 8.85
N GLY A 234 22.97 -5.34 9.46
CA GLY A 234 23.70 -4.80 10.62
C GLY A 234 25.06 -4.15 10.32
N LEU A 235 25.55 -4.22 9.08
CA LEU A 235 26.84 -3.70 8.67
C LEU A 235 26.78 -2.27 8.09
N GLY A 236 25.61 -1.63 8.09
CA GLY A 236 25.40 -0.25 7.61
C GLY A 236 25.07 -0.13 6.12
N TYR A 237 25.10 -1.21 5.36
CA TYR A 237 24.78 -1.17 3.91
C TYR A 237 23.36 -0.70 3.62
N GLY A 238 22.37 -1.16 4.40
CA GLY A 238 20.98 -0.70 4.27
C GLY A 238 20.84 0.80 4.43
N ARG A 239 21.57 1.41 5.39
CA ARG A 239 21.58 2.86 5.55
C ARG A 239 22.11 3.56 4.29
N GLN A 240 23.22 3.11 3.76
CA GLN A 240 23.79 3.75 2.56
C GLN A 240 22.85 3.60 1.35
N MET A 241 22.20 2.44 1.19
CA MET A 241 21.19 2.25 0.14
C MET A 241 20.01 3.23 0.30
N LEU A 242 19.50 3.38 1.52
CA LEU A 242 18.40 4.30 1.81
C LEU A 242 18.82 5.77 1.58
N GLU A 243 20.00 6.17 2.02
CA GLU A 243 20.54 7.51 1.81
C GLU A 243 20.73 7.80 0.32
N GLU A 244 21.18 6.83 -0.47
CA GLU A 244 21.31 6.97 -1.93
C GLU A 244 19.95 7.13 -2.61
N ALA A 245 18.96 6.33 -2.21
CA ALA A 245 17.59 6.45 -2.71
C ALA A 245 16.99 7.83 -2.41
N ILE A 246 17.14 8.33 -1.17
CA ILE A 246 16.66 9.66 -0.78
C ILE A 246 17.35 10.75 -1.61
N ARG A 247 18.67 10.66 -1.84
CA ARG A 247 19.38 11.61 -2.70
C ARG A 247 18.88 11.58 -4.14
N ALA A 248 18.70 10.38 -4.70
CA ALA A 248 18.20 10.22 -6.06
C ALA A 248 16.79 10.83 -6.22
N ILE A 249 15.88 10.57 -5.28
CA ILE A 249 14.54 11.17 -5.26
C ILE A 249 14.62 12.69 -5.15
N SER A 250 15.40 13.21 -4.18
CA SER A 250 15.49 14.64 -3.90
C SER A 250 16.15 15.45 -5.03
N ALA A 251 16.98 14.81 -5.85
CA ALA A 251 17.56 15.43 -7.05
C ALA A 251 16.53 15.56 -8.20
N GLU A 252 15.49 14.73 -8.22
CA GLU A 252 14.50 14.69 -9.30
C GLU A 252 13.21 15.44 -8.93
N THR A 253 12.79 15.38 -7.67
CA THR A 253 11.49 15.92 -7.24
C THR A 253 11.50 16.41 -5.79
N GLN A 254 10.54 17.28 -5.46
CA GLN A 254 10.26 17.71 -4.07
C GLN A 254 9.06 16.98 -3.47
N LYS A 255 8.62 15.88 -4.08
CA LYS A 255 7.51 15.07 -3.57
C LYS A 255 7.85 14.48 -2.21
N ARG A 256 6.83 14.21 -1.42
CA ARG A 256 6.95 13.52 -0.13
C ARG A 256 7.54 12.14 -0.33
N ILE A 257 8.50 11.76 0.50
CA ILE A 257 9.10 10.40 0.50
C ILE A 257 8.47 9.61 1.63
N MET A 258 7.93 8.43 1.32
CA MET A 258 7.27 7.58 2.29
C MET A 258 7.70 6.11 2.15
N LEU A 259 7.46 5.35 3.19
CA LEU A 259 7.58 3.90 3.22
C LEU A 259 6.62 3.31 4.26
N ASP A 260 6.32 2.01 4.09
CA ASP A 260 5.60 1.22 5.08
C ASP A 260 6.55 0.20 5.72
N VAL A 261 6.31 -0.11 7.00
CA VAL A 261 7.12 -1.09 7.75
C VAL A 261 6.28 -1.78 8.81
N GLU A 262 6.38 -3.10 8.88
CA GLU A 262 5.75 -3.87 9.96
C GLU A 262 6.21 -3.40 11.34
N THR A 263 5.28 -3.28 12.28
CA THR A 263 5.54 -2.68 13.61
C THR A 263 6.48 -3.51 14.48
N ASP A 264 6.65 -4.79 14.19
CA ASP A 264 7.59 -5.69 14.86
C ASP A 264 9.02 -5.65 14.26
N ASN A 265 9.20 -5.06 13.06
CA ASN A 265 10.49 -4.87 12.42
C ASN A 265 11.28 -3.70 13.04
N THR A 266 11.60 -3.84 14.35
CA THR A 266 12.27 -2.79 15.13
C THR A 266 13.62 -2.36 14.55
N ASN A 267 14.33 -3.24 13.86
CA ASN A 267 15.61 -2.94 13.20
C ASN A 267 15.42 -1.98 12.02
N ALA A 268 14.44 -2.23 11.16
CA ALA A 268 14.12 -1.35 10.04
C ALA A 268 13.58 0.00 10.54
N ILE A 269 12.66 -0.02 11.51
CA ILE A 269 12.13 1.20 12.15
C ILE A 269 13.27 2.05 12.71
N GLY A 270 14.23 1.45 13.45
CA GLY A 270 15.40 2.15 13.97
C GLY A 270 16.27 2.76 12.88
N LEU A 271 16.44 2.08 11.76
CA LEU A 271 17.13 2.60 10.58
C LEU A 271 16.41 3.83 10.02
N TYR A 272 15.11 3.72 9.77
CA TYR A 272 14.30 4.81 9.17
C TYR A 272 14.25 6.05 10.06
N LEU A 273 13.96 5.88 11.35
CA LEU A 273 14.00 6.98 12.33
C LEU A 273 15.34 7.68 12.36
N SER A 274 16.45 6.92 12.28
CA SER A 274 17.80 7.45 12.30
C SER A 274 18.19 8.19 11.01
N CYS A 275 17.49 7.95 9.89
CA CYS A 275 17.60 8.69 8.63
C CYS A 275 16.69 9.91 8.56
N GLY A 276 15.78 10.09 9.52
CA GLY A 276 14.88 11.24 9.61
C GLY A 276 13.45 10.97 9.18
N PHE A 277 13.08 9.70 9.01
CA PHE A 277 11.66 9.35 8.86
C PHE A 277 10.92 9.48 10.21
N GLU A 278 9.64 9.77 10.12
CA GLU A 278 8.73 9.92 11.26
C GLU A 278 7.49 9.06 11.01
N ILE A 279 6.97 8.42 12.06
CA ILE A 279 5.72 7.65 11.97
C ILE A 279 4.57 8.64 11.74
N LYS A 280 3.84 8.49 10.64
CA LYS A 280 2.70 9.32 10.30
C LYS A 280 1.41 8.72 10.85
N THR A 281 1.21 7.44 10.61
CA THR A 281 0.07 6.67 11.09
C THR A 281 0.41 5.18 11.19
N THR A 282 -0.52 4.40 11.70
CA THR A 282 -0.41 2.93 11.79
C THR A 282 -1.68 2.32 11.23
N TYR A 283 -1.52 1.28 10.43
CA TYR A 283 -2.62 0.49 9.90
C TYR A 283 -2.57 -0.91 10.48
N ASP A 284 -3.72 -1.40 10.93
CA ASP A 284 -3.92 -2.77 11.37
C ASP A 284 -4.61 -3.57 10.26
N TYR A 285 -4.12 -4.76 10.02
CA TYR A 285 -4.61 -5.67 9.00
C TYR A 285 -5.35 -6.84 9.66
N TYR A 286 -6.63 -6.98 9.34
CA TYR A 286 -7.52 -7.99 9.93
C TYR A 286 -7.94 -9.02 8.90
N GLY A 287 -7.57 -10.29 9.13
CA GLY A 287 -7.93 -11.41 8.28
C GLY A 287 -9.36 -11.89 8.51
N LEU A 288 -10.07 -12.17 7.40
CA LEU A 288 -11.39 -12.80 7.38
C LEU A 288 -11.38 -13.93 6.34
N ILE A 289 -11.46 -15.17 6.78
CA ILE A 289 -11.54 -16.34 5.90
C ILE A 289 -12.91 -16.34 5.21
N ILE A 290 -12.92 -16.58 3.88
CA ILE A 290 -14.12 -16.51 3.05
C ILE A 290 -14.36 -17.77 2.20
N SER A 291 -13.58 -18.82 2.44
CA SER A 291 -13.71 -20.12 1.78
C SER A 291 -15.07 -20.77 2.01
#